data_dce4a1e35ac45f60be39731be8371f95
#
_entry.id   dce4a1e35ac45f60be39731be8371f95
#
_cell.length_a   1.000
_cell.length_b   1.000
_cell.length_c   1.000
_cell.angle_alpha   90.00
_cell.angle_beta   90.00
_cell.angle_gamma   90.00
#
_symmetry.space_group_name_H-M   'P 1'
#
loop_
_entity.id
_entity.type
_entity.pdbx_description
1 polymer ?
#
loop_
_entity_poly.entity_id
_entity_poly.type
_entity_poly.pdbx_seq_one_letter_code
_entity_poly.pdbx_strand_id
1 'polypeptide(L)'
;EYYDSIIRWHQTRNGVTGLTKECIGYENGVLGGVISALTSFAAPGDAVLLHSPTYIGFTASVENNGYKIVHSPLVKDENGVWRMDFEDMDAKIKANHIHVAIFCSPHNPCGRVWERPVCPQQNL
;
A
#
# COMPACT_ATOMS: atom_id res chain seq x y z
N GLU A 1 -10.81 15.95 21.21
CA GLU A 1 -9.74 15.27 22.01
C GLU A 1 -9.06 14.14 21.25
N TYR A 2 -9.80 13.14 20.73
CA TYR A 2 -9.21 12.03 19.95
C TYR A 2 -8.55 12.53 18.66
N TYR A 3 -9.30 13.21 17.79
CA TYR A 3 -8.79 13.76 16.54
C TYR A 3 -7.69 14.80 16.75
N ASP A 4 -7.82 15.64 17.80
CA ASP A 4 -6.81 16.65 18.12
C ASP A 4 -5.47 16.00 18.51
N SER A 5 -5.50 14.83 19.14
CA SER A 5 -4.30 14.06 19.48
C SER A 5 -3.62 13.49 18.23
N ILE A 6 -4.39 13.00 17.25
CA ILE A 6 -3.86 12.52 15.97
C ILE A 6 -3.21 13.69 15.21
N ILE A 7 -3.90 14.82 15.10
CA ILE A 7 -3.40 16.02 14.41
C ILE A 7 -2.08 16.47 15.05
N ARG A 8 -2.08 16.61 16.38
CA ARG A 8 -0.87 17.01 17.13
C ARG A 8 0.29 16.03 16.93
N TRP A 9 0.01 14.70 16.93
CA TRP A 9 1.03 13.70 16.65
C TRP A 9 1.68 13.90 15.29
N HIS A 10 0.88 14.05 14.26
CA HIS A 10 1.39 14.25 12.89
C HIS A 10 2.13 15.58 12.74
N GLN A 11 1.66 16.65 13.36
CA GLN A 11 2.34 17.93 13.37
C GLN A 11 3.73 17.85 14.03
N THR A 12 3.78 17.25 15.22
CA THR A 12 5.02 17.24 16.03
C THR A 12 6.04 16.20 15.57
N ARG A 13 5.57 15.05 15.05
CA ARG A 13 6.45 13.93 14.67
C ARG A 13 6.79 13.92 13.19
N ASN A 14 5.87 14.30 12.35
CA ASN A 14 5.99 14.15 10.91
C ASN A 14 6.02 15.48 10.14
N GLY A 15 5.92 16.63 10.85
CA GLY A 15 5.90 17.95 10.24
C GLY A 15 4.68 18.21 9.33
N VAL A 16 3.60 17.46 9.50
CA VAL A 16 2.38 17.60 8.68
C VAL A 16 1.65 18.88 9.10
N THR A 17 1.35 19.75 8.13
CA THR A 17 0.57 20.96 8.34
C THR A 17 -0.77 20.88 7.61
N GLY A 18 -1.77 21.61 8.09
CA GLY A 18 -3.09 21.70 7.44
C GLY A 18 -4.01 20.50 7.68
N LEU A 19 -3.60 19.52 8.50
CA LEU A 19 -4.47 18.40 8.87
C LEU A 19 -5.61 18.89 9.79
N THR A 20 -6.85 18.63 9.39
CA THR A 20 -8.06 18.95 10.16
C THR A 20 -8.84 17.69 10.52
N LYS A 21 -9.85 17.81 11.37
CA LYS A 21 -10.70 16.67 11.76
C LYS A 21 -11.41 16.01 10.57
N GLU A 22 -11.77 16.82 9.59
CA GLU A 22 -12.46 16.39 8.37
C GLU A 22 -11.56 15.53 7.45
N CYS A 23 -10.23 15.62 7.64
CA CYS A 23 -9.27 14.78 6.93
C CYS A 23 -9.08 13.39 7.54
N ILE A 24 -9.75 13.10 8.68
CA ILE A 24 -9.54 11.88 9.46
C ILE A 24 -10.83 11.07 9.47
N GLY A 25 -10.83 9.95 8.73
CA GLY A 25 -11.88 8.96 8.80
C GLY A 25 -11.61 7.89 9.85
N TYR A 26 -12.66 7.35 10.44
CA TYR A 26 -12.59 6.17 11.31
C TYR A 26 -12.96 4.93 10.52
N GLU A 27 -12.10 3.90 10.59
CA GLU A 27 -12.33 2.63 9.93
C GLU A 27 -12.24 1.47 10.93
N ASN A 28 -12.91 0.37 10.60
CA ASN A 28 -12.88 -0.84 11.42
C ASN A 28 -11.62 -1.65 11.12
N GLY A 29 -10.49 -1.17 11.61
CA GLY A 29 -9.17 -1.74 11.41
C GLY A 29 -8.58 -1.42 10.04
N VAL A 30 -7.29 -1.78 9.87
CA VAL A 30 -6.52 -1.46 8.65
C VAL A 30 -7.13 -2.12 7.41
N LEU A 31 -7.60 -3.37 7.52
CA LEU A 31 -8.20 -4.06 6.37
C LEU A 31 -9.51 -3.39 5.92
N GLY A 32 -10.31 -2.91 6.86
CA GLY A 32 -11.49 -2.09 6.55
C GLY A 32 -11.09 -0.85 5.74
N GLY A 33 -10.10 -0.10 6.23
CA GLY A 33 -9.58 1.08 5.53
C GLY A 33 -9.02 0.79 4.14
N VAL A 34 -8.33 -0.35 3.97
CA VAL A 34 -7.85 -0.79 2.64
C VAL A 34 -9.03 -1.00 1.69
N ILE A 35 -10.08 -1.70 2.12
CA ILE A 35 -11.25 -1.96 1.27
C ILE A 35 -12.02 -0.67 0.99
N SER A 36 -12.21 0.22 1.97
CA SER A 36 -12.82 1.53 1.74
C SER A 36 -12.06 2.34 0.69
N ALA A 37 -10.73 2.32 0.74
CA ALA A 37 -9.90 2.96 -0.28
C ALA A 37 -10.06 2.29 -1.65
N LEU A 38 -10.00 0.95 -1.72
CA LEU A 38 -10.18 0.22 -2.98
C LEU A 38 -11.54 0.53 -3.63
N THR A 39 -12.63 0.50 -2.87
CA THR A 39 -13.98 0.80 -3.39
C THR A 39 -14.11 2.24 -3.90
N SER A 40 -13.25 3.14 -3.44
CA SER A 40 -13.24 4.54 -3.89
C SER A 40 -12.43 4.77 -5.16
N PHE A 41 -11.42 3.94 -5.42
CA PHE A 41 -10.45 4.14 -6.51
C PHE A 41 -10.43 3.02 -7.55
N ALA A 42 -11.13 1.91 -7.32
CA ALA A 42 -11.18 0.77 -8.23
C ALA A 42 -12.61 0.24 -8.36
N ALA A 43 -12.93 -0.35 -9.50
CA ALA A 43 -14.19 -1.04 -9.75
C ALA A 43 -14.08 -2.54 -9.44
N PRO A 44 -15.18 -3.22 -9.05
CA PRO A 44 -15.19 -4.67 -8.92
C PRO A 44 -14.67 -5.36 -10.20
N GLY A 45 -13.74 -6.30 -10.04
CA GLY A 45 -13.09 -6.98 -11.15
C GLY A 45 -11.76 -6.36 -11.59
N ASP A 46 -11.43 -5.15 -11.14
CA ASP A 46 -10.13 -4.54 -11.38
C ASP A 46 -9.01 -5.34 -10.72
N ALA A 47 -7.82 -5.23 -11.29
CA ALA A 47 -6.61 -5.85 -10.77
C ALA A 47 -5.89 -4.93 -9.79
N VAL A 48 -5.48 -5.50 -8.65
CA VAL A 48 -4.72 -4.83 -7.60
C VAL A 48 -3.34 -5.46 -7.50
N LEU A 49 -2.29 -4.65 -7.52
CA LEU A 49 -0.92 -5.14 -7.36
C LEU A 49 -0.60 -5.37 -5.88
N LEU A 50 -0.05 -6.55 -5.58
CA LEU A 50 0.52 -6.88 -4.29
C LEU A 50 1.93 -7.47 -4.47
N HIS A 51 2.83 -7.18 -3.52
CA HIS A 51 4.11 -7.86 -3.46
C HIS A 51 3.98 -9.21 -2.75
N SER A 52 4.61 -10.26 -3.28
CA SER A 52 4.66 -11.57 -2.61
C SER A 52 6.07 -11.90 -2.10
N PRO A 53 6.22 -12.57 -0.93
CA PRO A 53 5.13 -12.98 -0.04
C PRO A 53 4.43 -11.77 0.60
N THR A 54 3.14 -11.91 0.90
CA THR A 54 2.33 -10.85 1.48
C THR A 54 1.50 -11.35 2.67
N TYR A 55 0.96 -10.41 3.43
CA TYR A 55 0.05 -10.74 4.52
C TYR A 55 -1.27 -11.30 3.96
N ILE A 56 -1.67 -12.46 4.47
CA ILE A 56 -2.87 -13.17 4.00
C ILE A 56 -4.16 -12.35 4.13
N GLY A 57 -4.20 -11.43 5.09
CA GLY A 57 -5.34 -10.53 5.25
C GLY A 57 -5.56 -9.61 4.05
N PHE A 58 -4.51 -9.20 3.33
CA PHE A 58 -4.66 -8.42 2.10
C PHE A 58 -5.28 -9.27 0.99
N THR A 59 -4.74 -10.47 0.74
CA THR A 59 -5.26 -11.35 -0.32
C THR A 59 -6.72 -11.70 -0.07
N ALA A 60 -7.05 -12.18 1.12
CA ALA A 60 -8.41 -12.55 1.48
C ALA A 60 -9.38 -11.35 1.38
N SER A 61 -8.97 -10.18 1.85
CA SER A 61 -9.84 -8.99 1.79
C SER A 61 -10.08 -8.52 0.37
N VAL A 62 -9.04 -8.49 -0.47
CA VAL A 62 -9.13 -8.05 -1.87
C VAL A 62 -10.02 -9.01 -2.66
N GLU A 63 -9.77 -10.32 -2.58
CA GLU A 63 -10.54 -11.35 -3.31
C GLU A 63 -12.01 -11.41 -2.86
N ASN A 64 -12.27 -11.38 -1.54
CA ASN A 64 -13.62 -11.43 -0.99
C ASN A 64 -14.48 -10.20 -1.36
N ASN A 65 -13.85 -9.10 -1.77
CA ASN A 65 -14.53 -7.90 -2.24
C ASN A 65 -14.57 -7.79 -3.78
N GLY A 66 -14.25 -8.87 -4.50
CA GLY A 66 -14.44 -8.96 -5.94
C GLY A 66 -13.34 -8.34 -6.79
N TYR A 67 -12.17 -8.06 -6.23
CA TYR A 67 -11.01 -7.61 -6.97
C TYR A 67 -10.09 -8.77 -7.35
N LYS A 68 -9.31 -8.61 -8.41
CA LYS A 68 -8.29 -9.56 -8.82
C LYS A 68 -6.94 -9.18 -8.23
N ILE A 69 -6.12 -10.17 -7.89
CA ILE A 69 -4.78 -9.93 -7.40
C ILE A 69 -3.77 -10.25 -8.49
N VAL A 70 -2.83 -9.34 -8.67
CA VAL A 70 -1.62 -9.57 -9.48
C VAL A 70 -0.42 -9.44 -8.55
N HIS A 71 0.29 -10.54 -8.36
CA HIS A 71 1.48 -10.57 -7.51
C HIS A 71 2.74 -10.15 -8.27
N SER A 72 3.49 -9.21 -7.70
CA SER A 72 4.88 -8.95 -8.06
C SER A 72 5.78 -9.53 -6.98
N PRO A 73 6.48 -10.65 -7.24
CA PRO A 73 7.34 -11.27 -6.25
C PRO A 73 8.49 -10.37 -5.84
N LEU A 74 8.75 -10.29 -4.54
CA LEU A 74 9.96 -9.69 -4.03
C LEU A 74 11.16 -10.59 -4.36
N VAL A 75 12.28 -10.01 -4.69
CA VAL A 75 13.54 -10.69 -4.96
C VAL A 75 14.54 -10.42 -3.84
N LYS A 76 15.51 -11.31 -3.65
CA LYS A 76 16.62 -11.08 -2.73
C LYS A 76 17.83 -10.61 -3.51
N ASP A 77 18.47 -9.54 -3.03
CA ASP A 77 19.76 -9.10 -3.54
C ASP A 77 20.91 -10.06 -3.09
N GLU A 78 22.11 -9.77 -3.52
CA GLU A 78 23.32 -10.54 -3.19
C GLU A 78 23.60 -10.67 -1.68
N ASN A 79 23.07 -9.74 -0.88
CA ASN A 79 23.17 -9.75 0.58
C ASN A 79 21.97 -10.41 1.26
N GLY A 80 21.06 -11.01 0.49
CA GLY A 80 19.85 -11.64 1.00
C GLY A 80 18.74 -10.66 1.43
N VAL A 81 18.87 -9.38 1.10
CA VAL A 81 17.90 -8.34 1.45
C VAL A 81 16.76 -8.33 0.43
N TRP A 82 15.54 -8.33 0.91
CA TRP A 82 14.36 -8.25 0.07
C TRP A 82 14.27 -6.91 -0.68
N ARG A 83 14.02 -6.99 -1.99
CA ARG A 83 13.88 -5.86 -2.91
C ARG A 83 12.60 -5.99 -3.74
N MET A 84 12.06 -4.87 -4.18
CA MET A 84 11.02 -4.85 -5.21
C MET A 84 11.68 -5.06 -6.58
N ASP A 85 11.04 -5.87 -7.40
CA ASP A 85 11.40 -6.03 -8.81
C ASP A 85 10.59 -5.02 -9.64
N PHE A 86 11.19 -3.88 -9.91
CA PHE A 86 10.51 -2.79 -10.63
C PHE A 86 10.22 -3.13 -12.09
N GLU A 87 11.04 -3.97 -12.72
CA GLU A 87 10.81 -4.41 -14.11
C GLU A 87 9.57 -5.32 -14.17
N ASP A 88 9.48 -6.29 -13.24
CA ASP A 88 8.31 -7.16 -13.11
C ASP A 88 7.04 -6.36 -12.76
N MET A 89 7.15 -5.40 -11.84
CA MET A 89 6.04 -4.51 -11.50
C MET A 89 5.53 -3.74 -12.71
N ASP A 90 6.42 -3.07 -13.45
CA ASP A 90 6.06 -2.26 -14.62
C ASP A 90 5.40 -3.12 -15.71
N ALA A 91 5.98 -4.29 -15.99
CA ALA A 91 5.42 -5.23 -16.95
C ALA A 91 4.00 -5.68 -16.55
N LYS A 92 3.77 -6.03 -15.29
CA LYS A 92 2.47 -6.48 -14.78
C LYS A 92 1.45 -5.35 -14.73
N ILE A 93 1.86 -4.15 -14.32
CA ILE A 93 1.00 -2.97 -14.33
C ILE A 93 0.47 -2.70 -15.73
N LYS A 94 1.34 -2.70 -16.73
CA LYS A 94 0.96 -2.48 -18.13
C LYS A 94 0.08 -3.60 -18.68
N ALA A 95 0.47 -4.85 -18.47
CA ALA A 95 -0.24 -6.02 -19.02
C ALA A 95 -1.65 -6.20 -18.44
N ASN A 96 -1.88 -5.79 -17.21
CA ASN A 96 -3.16 -5.95 -16.50
C ASN A 96 -3.92 -4.63 -16.30
N HIS A 97 -3.45 -3.52 -16.88
CA HIS A 97 -4.04 -2.18 -16.73
C HIS A 97 -4.23 -1.77 -15.26
N ILE A 98 -3.26 -2.09 -14.40
CA ILE A 98 -3.35 -1.86 -12.97
C ILE A 98 -3.14 -0.37 -12.67
N HIS A 99 -4.02 0.20 -11.86
CA HIS A 99 -3.92 1.59 -11.39
C HIS A 99 -3.95 1.69 -9.85
N VAL A 100 -4.06 0.55 -9.14
CA VAL A 100 -4.06 0.48 -7.69
C VAL A 100 -3.09 -0.58 -7.20
N ALA A 101 -2.28 -0.23 -6.20
CA ALA A 101 -1.36 -1.14 -5.53
C ALA A 101 -1.50 -1.03 -4.01
N ILE A 102 -1.34 -2.14 -3.29
CA ILE A 102 -1.22 -2.13 -1.83
C ILE A 102 0.25 -2.14 -1.47
N PHE A 103 0.71 -1.04 -0.86
CA PHE A 103 2.07 -0.86 -0.39
C PHE A 103 2.13 -1.03 1.13
N CYS A 104 2.90 -2.01 1.60
CA CYS A 104 3.04 -2.33 3.02
C CYS A 104 4.46 -2.01 3.51
N SER A 105 4.57 -1.19 4.56
CA SER A 105 5.85 -0.87 5.21
C SER A 105 5.62 -0.64 6.71
N PRO A 106 6.28 -1.36 7.62
CA PRO A 106 7.13 -2.53 7.39
C PRO A 106 6.39 -3.66 6.66
N HIS A 107 7.04 -4.27 5.67
CA HIS A 107 6.41 -5.29 4.83
C HIS A 107 6.18 -6.59 5.60
N ASN A 108 4.94 -7.05 5.66
CA ASN A 108 4.57 -8.31 6.29
C ASN A 108 4.42 -9.41 5.21
N PRO A 109 5.16 -10.55 5.29
CA PRO A 109 5.87 -11.07 6.48
C PRO A 109 7.37 -10.78 6.51
N CYS A 110 7.97 -10.13 5.52
CA CYS A 110 9.42 -10.03 5.39
C CYS A 110 10.08 -9.06 6.39
N GLY A 111 9.31 -8.21 7.07
CA GLY A 111 9.82 -7.19 8.00
C GLY A 111 10.60 -6.05 7.33
N ARG A 112 10.56 -5.96 5.99
CA ARG A 112 11.32 -4.97 5.24
C ARG A 112 10.73 -3.57 5.40
N VAL A 113 11.53 -2.61 5.86
CA VAL A 113 11.22 -1.18 5.82
C VAL A 113 11.83 -0.62 4.53
N TRP A 114 10.97 -0.03 3.69
CA TRP A 114 11.40 0.48 2.40
C TRP A 114 12.12 1.81 2.54
N GLU A 115 13.20 1.99 1.80
CA GLU A 115 14.02 3.19 1.79
C GLU A 115 13.53 4.20 0.76
N ARG A 116 13.84 5.48 0.96
CA ARG A 116 13.45 6.56 0.03
C ARG A 116 13.81 6.34 -1.45
N PRO A 117 14.95 5.72 -1.79
CA PRO A 117 15.29 5.47 -3.21
C PRO A 117 14.37 4.47 -3.92
N VAL A 118 13.50 3.78 -3.18
CA VAL A 118 12.53 2.82 -3.75
C VAL A 118 11.40 3.52 -4.53
N CYS A 119 11.18 4.82 -4.28
CA CYS A 119 10.33 5.64 -5.13
C CYS A 119 11.22 6.57 -5.96
N PRO A 120 11.47 6.31 -7.25
CA PRO A 120 12.11 7.29 -8.11
C PRO A 120 11.31 8.59 -8.00
N GLN A 121 11.98 9.70 -7.71
CA GLN A 121 11.36 11.01 -7.82
C GLN A 121 10.96 11.17 -9.29
N GLN A 122 9.70 10.93 -9.60
CA GLN A 122 9.15 11.45 -10.83
C GLN A 122 9.14 12.96 -10.67
N ASN A 123 10.03 13.62 -11.41
CA ASN A 123 9.94 15.05 -11.60
C ASN A 123 8.57 15.33 -12.25
N LEU A 124 7.63 15.77 -11.42
CA LEU A 124 6.38 16.37 -11.85
C LEU A 124 6.66 17.80 -12.34
#